data_5ecf699969184927d7d76c350ac31a68
#
_entry.id   5ecf699969184927d7d76c350ac31a68
#
_cell.length_a   1.000
_cell.length_b   1.000
_cell.length_c   1.000
_cell.angle_alpha   90.00
_cell.angle_beta   90.00
_cell.angle_gamma   90.00
#
_symmetry.space_group_name_H-M   'P 1'
#
loop_
_entity.id
_entity.type
_entity.pdbx_description
1 polymer ?
#
loop_
_entity_poly.entity_id
_entity_poly.type
_entity_poly.pdbx_seq_one_letter_code
_entity_poly.pdbx_strand_id
1 'polypeptide(L)'
;MILNDIKEKLMEIDNNVFYGMVDNSMKETIWNYVVFNRKSLSINQNKTSNSEYYSVHIIRENFIPEGLEIEVINKMLEINGMRVVGDGTYNYVLKPNTNIVVEMFSIDFVKPKKV
;
A
#
# COMPACT_ATOMS: atom_id res chain seq x y z
N MET A 1 -12.74 -3.39 -11.42
CA MET A 1 -11.88 -2.21 -11.45
C MET A 1 -10.65 -2.47 -10.61
N ILE A 2 -9.48 -2.02 -11.05
CA ILE A 2 -8.20 -2.34 -10.41
C ILE A 2 -8.14 -1.89 -8.94
N LEU A 3 -8.67 -0.73 -8.60
CA LEU A 3 -8.64 -0.27 -7.21
C LEU A 3 -9.45 -1.18 -6.28
N ASN A 4 -10.57 -1.71 -6.77
CA ASN A 4 -11.35 -2.68 -6.00
C ASN A 4 -10.61 -4.00 -5.85
N ASP A 5 -9.89 -4.41 -6.89
CA ASP A 5 -9.11 -5.65 -6.86
C ASP A 5 -7.99 -5.54 -5.82
N ILE A 6 -7.30 -4.39 -5.77
CA ILE A 6 -6.27 -4.15 -4.76
C ILE A 6 -6.87 -4.20 -3.36
N LYS A 7 -7.98 -3.51 -3.16
CA LYS A 7 -8.65 -3.48 -1.85
C LYS A 7 -9.04 -4.88 -1.40
N GLU A 8 -9.64 -5.66 -2.29
CA GLU A 8 -10.06 -7.03 -1.96
C GLU A 8 -8.88 -7.92 -1.57
N LYS A 9 -7.77 -7.81 -2.31
CA LYS A 9 -6.57 -8.60 -2.00
C LYS A 9 -5.99 -8.22 -0.64
N LEU A 10 -5.89 -6.94 -0.36
CA LEU A 10 -5.35 -6.47 0.92
C LEU A 10 -6.27 -6.80 2.09
N MET A 11 -7.57 -6.80 1.88
CA MET A 11 -8.54 -7.17 2.91
C MET A 11 -8.49 -8.66 3.28
N GLU A 12 -7.86 -9.49 2.47
CA GLU A 12 -7.62 -10.88 2.84
C GLU A 12 -6.56 -10.99 3.96
N ILE A 13 -5.79 -9.94 4.16
CA ILE A 13 -4.71 -9.90 5.17
C ILE A 13 -5.10 -9.04 6.36
N ASP A 14 -5.74 -7.91 6.11
CA ASP A 14 -6.04 -6.92 7.15
C ASP A 14 -7.48 -6.41 6.98
N ASN A 15 -8.20 -6.30 8.08
CA ASN A 15 -9.57 -5.77 8.07
C ASN A 15 -9.60 -4.26 7.88
N ASN A 16 -8.51 -3.57 8.18
CA ASN A 16 -8.42 -2.11 8.12
C ASN A 16 -7.61 -1.70 6.90
N VAL A 17 -8.28 -1.61 5.75
CA VAL A 17 -7.66 -1.20 4.49
C VAL A 17 -8.35 0.07 4.00
N PHE A 18 -7.57 1.11 3.72
CA PHE A 18 -8.08 2.41 3.29
C PHE A 18 -7.44 2.82 1.97
N TYR A 19 -8.17 3.62 1.21
CA TYR A 19 -7.66 4.19 -0.04
C TYR A 19 -7.33 5.66 0.17
N GLY A 20 -6.12 6.04 -0.20
CA GLY A 20 -5.66 7.42 -0.16
C GLY A 20 -5.23 7.86 1.22
N MET A 21 -6.13 7.89 2.15
CA MET A 21 -5.83 8.27 3.53
C MET A 21 -6.87 7.69 4.48
N VAL A 22 -6.51 7.66 5.76
CA VAL A 22 -7.41 7.21 6.81
C VAL A 22 -8.37 8.33 7.16
N ASP A 23 -9.65 7.99 7.35
CA ASP A 23 -10.66 8.94 7.80
C ASP A 23 -10.24 9.57 9.13
N ASN A 24 -10.38 10.88 9.25
CA ASN A 24 -10.00 11.62 10.46
C ASN A 24 -10.68 11.09 11.72
N SER A 25 -11.92 10.63 11.62
CA SER A 25 -12.63 10.07 12.76
C SER A 25 -12.00 8.78 13.29
N MET A 26 -11.19 8.10 12.48
CA MET A 26 -10.56 6.84 12.83
C MET A 26 -9.10 6.98 13.21
N LYS A 27 -8.45 8.08 12.84
CA LYS A 27 -7.00 8.29 13.04
C LYS A 27 -6.57 8.17 14.50
N GLU A 28 -7.42 8.56 15.42
CA GLU A 28 -7.08 8.57 16.85
C GLU A 28 -7.18 7.19 17.47
N THR A 29 -7.89 6.28 16.85
CA THR A 29 -8.17 4.96 17.43
C THR A 29 -7.48 3.82 16.70
N ILE A 30 -7.07 4.03 15.44
CA ILE A 30 -6.49 2.96 14.62
C ILE A 30 -5.07 3.32 14.21
N TRP A 31 -4.12 2.54 14.72
CA TRP A 31 -2.70 2.63 14.35
C TRP A 31 -2.18 1.33 13.76
N ASN A 32 -3.12 0.44 13.37
CA ASN A 32 -2.79 -0.84 12.73
C ASN A 32 -3.68 -0.95 11.49
N TYR A 33 -3.13 -0.56 10.34
CA TYR A 33 -3.91 -0.54 9.11
C TYR A 33 -3.00 -0.59 7.89
N VAL A 34 -3.62 -0.78 6.73
CA VAL A 34 -2.96 -0.73 5.43
C VAL A 34 -3.66 0.35 4.62
N VAL A 35 -2.88 1.19 3.95
CA VAL A 35 -3.42 2.20 3.04
C VAL A 35 -2.75 2.03 1.68
N PHE A 36 -3.52 2.19 0.62
CA PHE A 36 -2.99 2.15 -0.74
C PHE A 36 -3.48 3.36 -1.52
N ASN A 37 -2.73 3.74 -2.53
CA ASN A 37 -3.09 4.91 -3.34
C ASN A 37 -2.46 4.80 -4.74
N ARG A 38 -3.01 5.58 -5.64
CA ARG A 38 -2.36 5.81 -6.92
C ARG A 38 -1.18 6.74 -6.69
N LYS A 39 -0.05 6.40 -7.31
CA LYS A 39 1.16 7.21 -7.19
C LYS A 39 1.37 8.07 -8.42
N SER A 40 1.33 7.46 -9.61
CA SER A 40 1.58 8.17 -10.85
C SER A 40 1.08 7.37 -12.04
N LEU A 41 0.96 8.06 -13.17
CA LEU A 41 0.61 7.46 -14.43
C LEU A 41 1.69 7.85 -15.45
N SER A 42 2.35 6.85 -16.01
CA SER A 42 3.35 7.07 -17.06
C SER A 42 2.72 6.74 -18.41
N ILE A 43 2.77 7.68 -19.33
CA ILE A 43 2.16 7.54 -20.65
C ILE A 43 3.24 7.39 -21.70
N ASN A 44 3.15 6.31 -22.49
CA ASN A 44 4.04 6.08 -23.61
C ASN A 44 3.77 7.13 -24.68
N GLN A 45 4.84 7.72 -25.24
CA GLN A 45 4.71 8.74 -26.28
C GLN A 45 4.03 8.22 -27.54
N ASN A 46 4.13 6.93 -27.82
CA ASN A 46 3.44 6.31 -28.96
C ASN A 46 1.95 6.09 -28.68
N LYS A 47 1.50 6.35 -27.47
CA LYS A 47 0.10 6.19 -27.04
C LYS A 47 -0.44 4.79 -27.21
N THR A 48 0.43 3.79 -27.27
CA THR A 48 0.04 2.38 -27.39
C THR A 48 -0.03 1.67 -26.06
N SER A 49 0.56 2.28 -25.01
CA SER A 49 0.56 1.69 -23.68
C SER A 49 0.75 2.77 -22.63
N ASN A 50 0.37 2.44 -21.42
CA ASN A 50 0.67 3.27 -20.25
C ASN A 50 0.98 2.36 -19.06
N SER A 51 1.46 2.95 -17.99
CA SER A 51 1.75 2.22 -16.75
C SER A 51 1.20 3.02 -15.59
N GLU A 52 0.41 2.35 -14.75
CA GLU A 52 -0.09 2.95 -13.52
C GLU A 52 0.75 2.45 -12.35
N TYR A 53 1.16 3.39 -11.50
CA TYR A 53 1.96 3.10 -10.30
C TYR A 53 1.09 3.28 -9.07
N TYR A 54 1.25 2.35 -8.14
CA TYR A 54 0.50 2.33 -6.88
C TYR A 54 1.47 2.23 -5.72
N SER A 55 1.12 2.83 -4.60
CA SER A 55 1.87 2.66 -3.36
C SER A 55 1.01 1.93 -2.35
N VAL A 56 1.63 1.06 -1.57
CA VAL A 56 0.99 0.37 -0.46
C VAL A 56 1.82 0.65 0.79
N HIS A 57 1.13 1.04 1.86
CA HIS A 57 1.77 1.36 3.14
C HIS A 57 1.15 0.50 4.22
N ILE A 58 2.01 -0.13 5.02
CA ILE A 58 1.60 -0.92 6.19
C ILE A 58 1.98 -0.11 7.42
N ILE A 59 1.04 0.13 8.31
CA ILE A 59 1.26 0.90 9.52
C ILE A 59 0.95 0.04 10.73
N ARG A 60 1.89 -0.03 11.68
CA ARG A 60 1.72 -0.82 12.91
C ARG A 60 2.36 -0.13 14.09
N GLU A 61 1.67 -0.20 15.24
CA GLU A 61 2.26 0.20 16.51
C GLU A 61 3.39 -0.75 16.87
N ASN A 62 4.46 -0.22 17.43
CA ASN A 62 5.69 -0.90 17.82
C ASN A 62 6.46 -1.42 16.63
N PHE A 63 6.01 -2.47 15.97
CA PHE A 63 6.67 -3.02 14.79
C PHE A 63 5.67 -3.80 13.93
N ILE A 64 6.02 -3.93 12.67
CA ILE A 64 5.26 -4.75 11.73
C ILE A 64 5.59 -6.21 12.03
N PRO A 65 4.59 -7.09 12.20
CA PRO A 65 4.84 -8.51 12.41
C PRO A 65 5.71 -9.10 11.30
N GLU A 66 6.69 -9.91 11.69
CA GLU A 66 7.60 -10.54 10.74
C GLU A 66 6.83 -11.32 9.68
N GLY A 67 7.14 -11.03 8.41
CA GLY A 67 6.52 -11.71 7.27
C GLY A 67 5.30 -11.00 6.71
N LEU A 68 4.72 -10.02 7.41
CA LEU A 68 3.53 -9.33 6.93
C LEU A 68 3.82 -8.58 5.62
N GLU A 69 5.00 -7.97 5.50
CA GLU A 69 5.41 -7.27 4.28
C GLU A 69 5.36 -8.19 3.06
N ILE A 70 5.89 -9.40 3.23
CA ILE A 70 5.94 -10.41 2.16
C ILE A 70 4.53 -10.88 1.82
N GLU A 71 3.65 -11.06 2.81
CA GLU A 71 2.26 -11.42 2.57
C GLU A 71 1.56 -10.38 1.71
N VAL A 72 1.74 -9.10 2.05
CA VAL A 72 1.14 -8.00 1.31
C VAL A 72 1.67 -7.97 -0.12
N ILE A 73 2.98 -8.10 -0.29
CA ILE A 73 3.60 -8.12 -1.62
C ILE A 73 3.04 -9.28 -2.44
N ASN A 74 2.96 -10.47 -1.87
CA ASN A 74 2.46 -11.65 -2.58
C ASN A 74 1.00 -11.48 -2.98
N LYS A 75 0.18 -10.88 -2.14
CA LYS A 75 -1.23 -10.61 -2.47
C LYS A 75 -1.34 -9.64 -3.65
N MET A 76 -0.53 -8.60 -3.65
CA MET A 76 -0.51 -7.65 -4.77
C MET A 76 -0.08 -8.34 -6.08
N LEU A 77 0.90 -9.24 -6.00
CA LEU A 77 1.40 -9.95 -7.17
C LEU A 77 0.40 -10.98 -7.72
N GLU A 78 -0.64 -11.32 -6.97
CA GLU A 78 -1.74 -12.15 -7.48
C GLU A 78 -2.60 -11.39 -8.49
N ILE A 79 -2.55 -10.07 -8.49
CA ILE A 79 -3.25 -9.26 -9.48
C ILE A 79 -2.51 -9.37 -10.81
N ASN A 80 -3.22 -9.76 -11.85
CA ASN A 80 -2.61 -10.02 -13.15
C ASN A 80 -1.83 -8.80 -13.67
N GLY A 81 -0.56 -8.99 -13.96
CA GLY A 81 0.31 -7.94 -14.49
C GLY A 81 0.96 -7.02 -13.48
N MET A 82 0.59 -7.15 -12.19
CA MET A 82 1.16 -6.31 -11.14
C MET A 82 2.59 -6.73 -10.84
N ARG A 83 3.50 -5.75 -10.70
CA ARG A 83 4.92 -5.99 -10.40
C ARG A 83 5.43 -5.01 -9.36
N VAL A 84 6.39 -5.45 -8.56
CA VAL A 84 7.07 -4.60 -7.58
C VAL A 84 8.00 -3.62 -8.30
N VAL A 85 8.07 -2.39 -7.82
CA VAL A 85 8.99 -1.36 -8.31
C VAL A 85 9.88 -0.90 -7.17
N GLY A 86 11.19 -1.09 -7.35
CA GLY A 86 12.18 -0.65 -6.35
C GLY A 86 12.11 -1.44 -5.06
N ASP A 87 12.59 -0.83 -4.00
CA ASP A 87 12.68 -1.44 -2.69
C ASP A 87 11.56 -0.94 -1.78
N GLY A 88 11.15 -1.77 -0.83
CA GLY A 88 10.32 -1.34 0.28
C GLY A 88 11.17 -0.56 1.28
N THR A 89 10.61 0.47 1.87
CA THR A 89 11.30 1.32 2.82
C THR A 89 10.53 1.42 4.13
N TYR A 90 11.26 1.63 5.22
CA TYR A 90 10.67 1.79 6.55
C TYR A 90 10.82 3.23 7.02
N ASN A 91 9.78 3.73 7.68
CA ASN A 91 9.79 5.01 8.35
C ASN A 91 9.19 4.84 9.74
N TYR A 92 9.54 5.74 10.64
CA TYR A 92 9.13 5.65 12.04
C TYR A 92 8.62 6.99 12.53
N VAL A 93 7.51 6.96 13.26
CA VAL A 93 6.97 8.13 13.94
C VAL A 93 6.54 7.73 15.33
N LEU A 94 6.41 8.71 16.23
CA LEU A 94 5.83 8.47 17.54
C LEU A 94 4.33 8.73 17.47
N LYS A 95 3.54 7.87 18.10
CA LYS A 95 2.13 8.11 18.28
C LYS A 95 1.96 9.36 19.15
N PRO A 96 1.13 10.33 18.73
CA PRO A 96 1.00 11.59 19.45
C PRO A 96 0.74 11.40 20.95
N ASN A 97 1.45 12.17 21.77
CA ASN A 97 1.34 12.17 23.23
C ASN A 97 1.71 10.83 23.90
N THR A 98 2.51 10.03 23.23
CA THR A 98 3.00 8.75 23.76
C THR A 98 4.45 8.54 23.38
N ASN A 99 5.06 7.51 23.98
CA ASN A 99 6.38 7.03 23.60
C ASN A 99 6.29 5.80 22.69
N ILE A 100 5.09 5.52 22.16
CA ILE A 100 4.88 4.36 21.30
C ILE A 100 5.37 4.67 19.91
N VAL A 101 6.28 3.85 19.39
CA VAL A 101 6.80 3.96 18.03
C VAL A 101 5.77 3.33 17.07
N VAL A 102 5.56 4.00 15.94
CA VAL A 102 4.75 3.46 14.85
C VAL A 102 5.70 3.18 13.69
N GLU A 103 5.74 1.93 13.24
CA GLU A 103 6.54 1.53 12.09
C GLU A 103 5.70 1.56 10.84
N MET A 104 6.23 2.14 9.77
CA MET A 104 5.57 2.26 8.48
C MET A 104 6.45 1.64 7.40
N PHE A 105 5.88 0.70 6.66
CA PHE A 105 6.55 0.09 5.51
C PHE A 105 5.84 0.55 4.25
N SER A 106 6.60 1.06 3.26
CA SER A 106 6.05 1.55 2.00
C SER A 106 6.72 0.86 0.83
N ILE A 107 5.93 0.44 -0.14
CA ILE A 107 6.42 -0.21 -1.35
C ILE A 107 5.53 0.18 -2.52
N ASP A 108 6.15 0.28 -3.70
CA ASP A 108 5.45 0.67 -4.93
C ASP A 108 5.27 -0.51 -5.86
N PHE A 109 4.21 -0.44 -6.66
CA PHE A 109 3.87 -1.44 -7.66
C PHE A 109 3.55 -0.74 -8.96
N VAL A 110 3.70 -1.48 -10.06
CA VAL A 110 3.33 -0.99 -11.39
C VAL A 110 2.45 -2.03 -12.07
N LYS A 111 1.45 -1.52 -12.79
CA LYS A 111 0.61 -2.34 -13.66
C LYS A 111 0.60 -1.72 -15.05
N PRO A 112 1.34 -2.31 -16.01
CA PRO A 112 1.30 -1.85 -17.39
C PRO A 112 -0.06 -2.14 -18.02
N LYS A 113 -0.54 -1.22 -18.85
CA LYS A 113 -1.79 -1.36 -19.61
C LYS A 113 -1.52 -1.01 -21.05
N LYS A 114 -2.15 -1.76 -21.96
CA LYS A 114 -2.19 -1.38 -23.37
C LYS A 114 -3.39 -0.45 -23.58
N VAL A 115 -3.18 0.58 -24.34
CA VAL A 115 -4.22 1.54 -24.70
C VAL A 115 -4.98 1.05 -25.94
#